data_fc3715ff3091e5c774434175c58c7cc5
#
_entry.id   fc3715ff3091e5c774434175c58c7cc5
#
_cell.length_a   1.000
_cell.length_b   1.000
_cell.length_c   1.000
_cell.angle_alpha   90.00
_cell.angle_beta   90.00
_cell.angle_gamma   90.00
#
_symmetry.space_group_name_H-M   'P 1'
#
loop_
_entity.id
_entity.type
_entity.pdbx_description
1 polymer ?
#
loop_
_entity_poly.entity_id
_entity_poly.type
_entity_poly.pdbx_seq_one_letter_code
_entity_poly.pdbx_strand_id
1 'polypeptide(L)'
;MQTSKTIFVTGADGFIGSHLCERLVRDGHDVRALYQYNSFGRQGWLEDLAPDIRDALDIHAGDIRDGAYMAILTGGADVVM
;
A
#
# COMPACT_ATOMS: atom_id res chain seq x y z
N MET A 1 -2.94 -11.01 -22.11
CA MET A 1 -3.78 -10.60 -20.97
C MET A 1 -2.94 -10.60 -19.70
N GLN A 2 -2.97 -9.50 -18.97
CA GLN A 2 -2.18 -9.35 -17.76
C GLN A 2 -2.90 -9.97 -16.57
N THR A 3 -2.20 -10.80 -15.80
CA THR A 3 -2.78 -11.43 -14.61
C THR A 3 -2.70 -10.46 -13.43
N SER A 4 -3.85 -10.19 -12.82
CA SER A 4 -3.93 -9.38 -11.60
C SER A 4 -3.29 -10.12 -10.43
N LYS A 5 -2.52 -9.39 -9.61
CA LYS A 5 -1.89 -9.92 -8.41
C LYS A 5 -2.27 -9.08 -7.20
N THR A 6 -2.19 -9.68 -6.03
CA THR A 6 -2.30 -8.96 -4.76
C THR A 6 -0.89 -8.59 -4.32
N ILE A 7 -0.63 -7.28 -4.23
CA ILE A 7 0.71 -6.76 -3.94
C ILE A 7 0.65 -5.92 -2.66
N PHE A 8 1.52 -6.24 -1.72
CA PHE A 8 1.65 -5.52 -0.47
C PHE A 8 2.85 -4.59 -0.56
N VAL A 9 2.62 -3.27 -0.36
CA VAL A 9 3.68 -2.26 -0.45
C VAL A 9 3.92 -1.65 0.92
N THR A 10 5.14 -1.78 1.44
CA THR A 10 5.57 -1.12 2.68
C THR A 10 6.11 0.27 2.35
N GLY A 11 6.03 1.19 3.32
CA GLY A 11 6.50 2.56 3.09
C GLY A 11 5.72 3.29 2.02
N ALA A 12 4.43 2.97 1.88
CA ALA A 12 3.58 3.51 0.82
C ALA A 12 3.37 5.02 0.93
N ASP A 13 3.57 5.57 2.12
CA ASP A 13 3.46 7.02 2.38
C ASP A 13 4.67 7.82 1.89
N GLY A 14 5.76 7.15 1.51
CA GLY A 14 6.91 7.81 0.93
C GLY A 14 6.69 8.17 -0.53
N PHE A 15 7.56 9.04 -1.07
CA PHE A 15 7.45 9.49 -2.47
C PHE A 15 7.48 8.31 -3.44
N ILE A 16 8.49 7.45 -3.31
CA ILE A 16 8.63 6.31 -4.22
C ILE A 16 7.51 5.30 -4.01
N GLY A 17 7.19 4.99 -2.74
CA GLY A 17 6.15 4.02 -2.41
C GLY A 17 4.77 4.43 -2.91
N SER A 18 4.40 5.70 -2.78
CA SER A 18 3.12 6.18 -3.27
C SER A 18 3.02 6.12 -4.79
N HIS A 19 4.09 6.46 -5.50
CA HIS A 19 4.12 6.36 -6.97
C HIS A 19 4.07 4.92 -7.43
N LEU A 20 4.71 4.01 -6.70
CA LEU A 20 4.63 2.58 -6.98
C LEU A 20 3.19 2.08 -6.82
N CYS A 21 2.51 2.48 -5.74
CA CYS A 21 1.11 2.11 -5.52
C CYS A 21 0.23 2.59 -6.68
N GLU A 22 0.40 3.83 -7.12
CA GLU A 22 -0.35 4.36 -8.24
C GLU A 22 -0.14 3.53 -9.51
N ARG A 23 1.11 3.22 -9.82
CA ARG A 23 1.43 2.43 -11.02
C ARG A 23 0.82 1.04 -10.95
N LEU A 24 0.90 0.39 -9.81
CA LEU A 24 0.36 -0.96 -9.64
C LEU A 24 -1.17 -0.97 -9.77
N VAL A 25 -1.85 0.04 -9.23
CA VAL A 25 -3.30 0.15 -9.37
C VAL A 25 -3.66 0.37 -10.85
N ARG A 26 -2.93 1.23 -11.55
CA ARG A 26 -3.18 1.50 -12.96
C ARG A 26 -2.95 0.27 -13.84
N ASP A 27 -2.05 -0.62 -13.41
CA ASP A 27 -1.77 -1.88 -14.09
C ASP A 27 -2.80 -2.97 -13.75
N GLY A 28 -3.79 -2.67 -12.92
CA GLY A 28 -4.88 -3.59 -12.60
C GLY A 28 -4.64 -4.53 -11.45
N HIS A 29 -3.61 -4.29 -10.64
CA HIS A 29 -3.32 -5.12 -9.46
C HIS A 29 -4.14 -4.68 -8.26
N ASP A 30 -4.35 -5.63 -7.33
CA ASP A 30 -4.94 -5.37 -6.03
C ASP A 30 -3.81 -4.98 -5.06
N VAL A 31 -3.80 -3.74 -4.60
CA VAL A 31 -2.68 -3.18 -3.85
C VAL A 31 -3.08 -2.93 -2.40
N ARG A 32 -2.32 -3.52 -1.47
CA ARG A 32 -2.38 -3.23 -0.05
C ARG A 32 -1.23 -2.32 0.31
N ALA A 33 -1.55 -1.13 0.81
CA ALA A 33 -0.55 -0.09 1.09
C ALA A 33 -0.39 0.10 2.59
N LEU A 34 0.84 -0.03 3.08
CA LEU A 34 1.15 0.19 4.50
C LEU A 34 1.89 1.51 4.66
N TYR A 35 1.37 2.38 5.53
CA TYR A 35 2.07 3.57 5.95
C TYR A 35 2.37 3.49 7.45
N GLN A 36 3.45 4.16 7.86
CA GLN A 36 3.81 4.20 9.26
C GLN A 36 2.91 5.20 9.99
N TYR A 37 2.27 4.75 11.07
CA TYR A 37 1.44 5.62 11.89
C TYR A 37 2.28 6.74 12.48
N ASN A 38 1.76 7.97 12.44
CA ASN A 38 2.39 9.12 13.06
C ASN A 38 1.36 9.89 13.90
N SER A 39 1.86 10.76 14.79
CA SER A 39 1.02 11.48 15.74
C SER A 39 0.05 12.48 15.07
N PHE A 40 0.26 12.79 13.81
CA PHE A 40 -0.60 13.70 13.05
C PHE A 40 -1.67 12.98 12.27
N GLY A 41 -1.67 11.65 12.25
CA GLY A 41 -2.62 10.86 11.48
C GLY A 41 -2.50 11.02 9.97
N ARG A 42 -1.36 11.48 9.48
CA ARG A 42 -1.17 11.76 8.07
C ARG A 42 -0.65 10.55 7.32
N GLN A 43 -1.10 10.42 6.07
CA GLN A 43 -0.72 9.32 5.18
C GLN A 43 0.39 9.74 4.19
N GLY A 44 1.04 10.87 4.40
CA GLY A 44 2.14 11.31 3.58
C GLY A 44 1.75 11.52 2.11
N TRP A 45 2.55 11.00 1.20
CA TRP A 45 2.32 11.15 -0.23
C TRP A 45 1.06 10.46 -0.73
N LEU A 46 0.49 9.52 0.05
CA LEU A 46 -0.77 8.89 -0.31
C LEU A 46 -1.92 9.91 -0.37
N GLU A 47 -1.84 10.99 0.38
CA GLU A 47 -2.85 12.03 0.38
C GLU A 47 -2.92 12.81 -0.93
N ASP A 48 -1.84 12.79 -1.71
CA ASP A 48 -1.72 13.52 -2.97
C ASP A 48 -2.14 12.70 -4.18
N LEU A 49 -2.48 11.42 -4.00
CA LEU A 49 -2.94 10.58 -5.09
C LEU A 49 -4.34 10.98 -5.54
N ALA A 50 -4.63 10.75 -6.81
CA ALA A 50 -5.97 10.98 -7.36
C ALA A 50 -7.00 10.16 -6.58
N PRO A 51 -8.23 10.69 -6.35
CA PRO A 51 -9.22 9.99 -5.54
C PRO A 51 -9.56 8.57 -6.03
N ASP A 52 -9.62 8.34 -7.33
CA ASP A 52 -9.88 7.03 -7.90
C ASP A 52 -8.76 6.02 -7.55
N ILE A 53 -7.52 6.49 -7.51
CA ILE A 53 -6.38 5.65 -7.12
C ILE A 53 -6.44 5.34 -5.62
N ARG A 54 -6.70 6.35 -4.78
CA ARG A 54 -6.82 6.14 -3.33
C ARG A 54 -7.93 5.17 -2.98
N ASP A 55 -9.07 5.29 -3.66
CA ASP A 55 -10.21 4.43 -3.43
C ASP A 55 -9.94 2.97 -3.81
N ALA A 56 -9.03 2.76 -4.77
CA ALA A 56 -8.63 1.42 -5.18
C ALA A 56 -7.58 0.78 -4.27
N LEU A 57 -6.93 1.58 -3.40
CA LEU A 57 -5.93 1.07 -2.47
C LEU A 57 -6.57 0.57 -1.19
N ASP A 58 -6.09 -0.56 -0.68
CA ASP A 58 -6.40 -1.05 0.67
C ASP A 58 -5.32 -0.52 1.60
N ILE A 59 -5.61 0.61 2.28
CA ILE A 59 -4.62 1.37 3.04
C ILE A 59 -4.65 0.96 4.51
N HIS A 60 -3.48 0.62 5.05
CA HIS A 60 -3.32 0.20 6.44
C HIS A 60 -2.25 1.04 7.13
N ALA A 61 -2.49 1.38 8.40
CA ALA A 61 -1.50 1.99 9.27
C ALA A 61 -0.82 0.91 10.10
N GLY A 62 0.49 0.98 10.25
CA GLY A 62 1.18 0.01 11.09
C GLY A 62 2.69 0.17 11.09
N ASP A 63 3.35 -0.72 11.83
CA ASP A 63 4.80 -0.74 11.96
C ASP A 63 5.31 -2.08 11.44
N ILE A 64 6.25 -2.04 10.49
CA ILE A 64 6.85 -3.25 9.92
C ILE A 64 7.57 -4.12 10.96
N ARG A 65 7.87 -3.55 12.13
CA ARG A 65 8.49 -4.30 13.24
C ARG A 65 7.49 -5.19 13.98
N ASP A 66 6.20 -4.98 13.78
CA ASP A 66 5.15 -5.83 14.37
C ASP A 66 4.95 -7.06 13.49
N GLY A 67 5.67 -8.14 13.80
CA GLY A 67 5.65 -9.35 12.99
C GLY A 67 4.28 -10.02 12.92
N ALA A 68 3.52 -10.02 14.01
CA ALA A 68 2.19 -10.63 14.02
C ALA A 68 1.23 -9.85 13.13
N TYR A 69 1.23 -8.53 13.21
CA TYR A 69 0.40 -7.68 12.38
C TYR A 69 0.78 -7.80 10.91
N MET A 70 2.08 -7.81 10.63
CA MET A 70 2.59 -7.96 9.27
C MET A 70 2.20 -9.31 8.66
N ALA A 71 2.23 -10.37 9.46
CA ALA A 71 1.81 -11.70 8.98
C ALA A 71 0.34 -11.70 8.55
N ILE A 72 -0.52 -11.00 9.28
CA ILE A 72 -1.93 -10.87 8.92
C ILE A 72 -2.09 -10.08 7.62
N LEU A 73 -1.41 -8.94 7.51
CA LEU A 73 -1.54 -8.06 6.35
C LEU A 73 -0.97 -8.66 5.08
N THR A 74 0.11 -9.43 5.18
CA THR A 74 0.74 -10.04 4.00
C THR A 74 0.09 -11.37 3.61
N GLY A 75 -0.81 -11.88 4.45
CA GLY A 75 -1.51 -13.14 4.15
C GLY A 75 -2.24 -13.05 2.82
N GLY A 76 -1.98 -14.00 1.92
CA GLY A 76 -2.58 -14.04 0.60
C GLY A 76 -1.97 -13.07 -0.41
N ALA A 77 -0.96 -12.29 -0.04
CA ALA A 77 -0.28 -11.42 -1.01
C ALA A 77 0.65 -12.24 -1.89
N ASP A 78 0.63 -11.95 -3.19
CA ASP A 78 1.51 -12.61 -4.17
C ASP A 78 2.92 -12.03 -4.13
N VAL A 79 3.03 -10.72 -3.85
CA VAL A 79 4.30 -9.99 -3.82
C VAL A 79 4.29 -9.03 -2.64
N VAL A 80 5.44 -8.89 -2.00
CA VAL A 80 5.68 -7.89 -0.93
C VAL A 80 6.84 -7.00 -1.37
N MET A 81 6.61 -5.70 -1.34
CA MET A 81 7.60 -4.72 -1.79
C MET A 81 7.92 -3.69 -0.71
#